data_a408065d4d66b13cd90cb2a1346445e2
#
_entry.id   a408065d4d66b13cd90cb2a1346445e2
#
_cell.length_a   1.000
_cell.length_b   1.000
_cell.length_c   1.000
_cell.angle_alpha   90.00
_cell.angle_beta   90.00
_cell.angle_gamma   90.00
#
_symmetry.space_group_name_H-M   'P 1'
#
loop_
_entity.id
_entity.type
_entity.pdbx_description
1 polymer ?
#
loop_
_entity_poly.entity_id
_entity_poly.type
_entity_poly.pdbx_seq_one_letter_code
_entity_poly.pdbx_strand_id
1 'polypeptide(L)'
;MKRLIQVLAILCVMALGSCALAEGSAALQDMTNGDTLYQVALQQSLVQGYYDGIITVGELKQHGDTGIGTFEGVNGEMIVLDGVVYQAIADGSIVLPSDTETIPFGNVTFFDVDETLALSGIADMAALQEAVTDMVNKLGANCFYMVKIEGAFESIKVRSEYKQEKPYRMLDVALAADQTEFDYEDIRGTIVGLYCPDYMGDLNSVGWHFHFINADRTRGGHVLQVSVADAVAAFDVTDGFEMKLSRDAVFQDMELAKDVDEAIHRAETATTGEN
;
A
#
# COMPACT_ATOMS: atom_id res chain seq x y z
N MET A 1 24.60 -41.66 46.30
CA MET A 1 24.76 -40.19 46.22
C MET A 1 25.35 -39.71 44.89
N LYS A 2 26.46 -40.30 44.37
CA LYS A 2 27.08 -39.83 43.10
C LYS A 2 26.20 -39.96 41.83
N ARG A 3 25.31 -40.97 41.73
CA ARG A 3 24.39 -41.17 40.57
C ARG A 3 23.20 -40.21 40.58
N LEU A 4 22.76 -39.71 41.75
CA LEU A 4 21.62 -38.78 41.84
C LEU A 4 22.03 -37.38 41.39
N ILE A 5 23.28 -36.99 41.66
CA ILE A 5 23.83 -35.67 41.29
C ILE A 5 24.01 -35.55 39.75
N GLN A 6 24.42 -36.64 39.10
CA GLN A 6 24.56 -36.67 37.63
C GLN A 6 23.21 -36.56 36.88
N VAL A 7 22.13 -37.13 37.41
CA VAL A 7 20.78 -37.01 36.80
C VAL A 7 20.24 -35.59 36.98
N LEU A 8 20.51 -34.92 38.10
CA LEU A 8 20.05 -33.56 38.32
C LEU A 8 20.77 -32.55 37.41
N ALA A 9 22.11 -32.75 37.18
CA ALA A 9 22.87 -31.91 36.27
C ALA A 9 22.43 -31.99 34.80
N ILE A 10 22.02 -33.20 34.33
CA ILE A 10 21.53 -33.39 32.96
C ILE A 10 20.16 -32.75 32.79
N LEU A 11 19.27 -32.81 33.80
CA LEU A 11 17.94 -32.14 33.72
C LEU A 11 18.07 -30.59 33.73
N CYS A 12 19.01 -30.00 34.46
CA CYS A 12 19.22 -28.55 34.42
C CYS A 12 19.80 -28.07 33.09
N VAL A 13 20.67 -28.82 32.43
CA VAL A 13 21.21 -28.45 31.12
C VAL A 13 20.12 -28.52 30.02
N MET A 14 19.21 -29.50 30.09
CA MET A 14 18.09 -29.57 29.13
C MET A 14 17.04 -28.45 29.34
N ALA A 15 16.81 -28.00 30.57
CA ALA A 15 15.89 -26.89 30.83
C ALA A 15 16.44 -25.53 30.37
N LEU A 16 17.78 -25.32 30.50
CA LEU A 16 18.42 -24.10 30.01
C LEU A 16 18.52 -24.05 28.46
N GLY A 17 18.71 -25.21 27.82
CA GLY A 17 18.72 -25.29 26.34
C GLY A 17 17.35 -25.02 25.72
N SER A 18 16.25 -25.42 26.37
CA SER A 18 14.89 -25.16 25.87
C SER A 18 14.47 -23.70 26.00
N CYS A 19 14.94 -22.99 27.05
CA CYS A 19 14.64 -21.55 27.20
C CYS A 19 15.40 -20.71 26.16
N ALA A 20 16.70 -21.01 25.92
CA ALA A 20 17.48 -20.28 24.91
C ALA A 20 16.99 -20.50 23.48
N LEU A 21 16.43 -21.67 23.15
CA LEU A 21 15.84 -21.94 21.84
C LEU A 21 14.47 -21.25 21.66
N ALA A 22 13.71 -21.06 22.74
CA ALA A 22 12.43 -20.35 22.68
C ALA A 22 12.63 -18.83 22.54
N GLU A 23 13.61 -18.24 23.23
CA GLU A 23 13.96 -16.81 23.09
C GLU A 23 14.59 -16.52 21.72
N GLY A 24 15.43 -17.41 21.19
CA GLY A 24 15.99 -17.26 19.84
C GLY A 24 14.92 -17.39 18.75
N SER A 25 13.90 -18.23 18.94
CA SER A 25 12.78 -18.35 18.00
C SER A 25 11.85 -17.14 18.05
N ALA A 26 11.59 -16.58 19.23
CA ALA A 26 10.79 -15.36 19.36
C ALA A 26 11.52 -14.13 18.80
N ALA A 27 12.84 -14.00 19.04
CA ALA A 27 13.64 -12.92 18.45
C ALA A 27 13.77 -13.04 16.92
N LEU A 28 13.85 -14.27 16.37
CA LEU A 28 13.84 -14.48 14.91
C LEU A 28 12.46 -14.21 14.29
N GLN A 29 11.38 -14.46 15.02
CA GLN A 29 10.02 -14.14 14.57
C GLN A 29 9.76 -12.63 14.58
N ASP A 30 10.33 -11.89 15.53
CA ASP A 30 10.26 -10.43 15.60
C ASP A 30 11.08 -9.76 14.46
N MET A 31 12.21 -10.35 14.07
CA MET A 31 13.02 -9.90 12.92
C MET A 31 12.40 -10.24 11.54
N THR A 32 11.41 -11.12 11.44
CA THR A 32 10.73 -11.47 10.19
C THR A 32 9.43 -10.69 9.96
N ASN A 33 8.97 -9.94 10.95
CA ASN A 33 7.79 -9.06 10.87
C ASN A 33 8.18 -7.57 10.77
N GLY A 34 9.48 -7.26 10.59
CA GLY A 34 9.96 -5.90 10.53
C GLY A 34 9.77 -5.28 9.15
N ASP A 35 9.70 -4.03 9.11
CA ASP A 35 9.84 -2.97 8.08
C ASP A 35 9.98 -3.47 6.62
N THR A 36 9.07 -4.34 6.18
CA THR A 36 9.10 -4.92 4.83
C THR A 36 7.89 -4.47 4.03
N LEU A 37 8.16 -3.75 2.94
CA LEU A 37 7.16 -3.49 1.91
C LEU A 37 6.91 -4.77 1.11
N TYR A 38 5.70 -5.32 1.22
CA TYR A 38 5.26 -6.42 0.37
C TYR A 38 4.49 -5.86 -0.83
N GLN A 39 4.95 -6.20 -2.03
CA GLN A 39 4.35 -5.76 -3.30
C GLN A 39 3.82 -6.94 -4.10
N VAL A 40 2.61 -6.79 -4.63
CA VAL A 40 1.99 -7.69 -5.60
C VAL A 40 2.23 -7.14 -6.99
N ALA A 41 2.92 -7.90 -7.84
CA ALA A 41 3.30 -7.58 -9.22
C ALA A 41 4.16 -6.31 -9.40
N LEU A 42 4.26 -5.87 -10.64
CA LEU A 42 4.94 -4.67 -11.09
C LEU A 42 3.89 -3.67 -11.57
N GLN A 43 4.10 -2.40 -11.31
CA GLN A 43 3.26 -1.35 -11.89
C GLN A 43 3.30 -1.38 -13.42
N GLN A 44 4.44 -1.69 -14.00
CA GLN A 44 4.60 -1.94 -15.43
C GLN A 44 3.58 -2.94 -16.00
N SER A 45 3.29 -4.02 -15.26
CA SER A 45 2.31 -5.01 -15.71
C SER A 45 0.88 -4.47 -15.61
N LEU A 46 0.55 -3.75 -14.54
CA LEU A 46 -0.75 -3.11 -14.37
C LEU A 46 -1.01 -2.09 -15.48
N VAL A 47 -0.06 -1.18 -15.73
CA VAL A 47 -0.19 -0.13 -16.75
C VAL A 47 -0.38 -0.72 -18.14
N GLN A 48 0.26 -1.85 -18.45
CA GLN A 48 0.09 -2.57 -19.71
C GLN A 48 -1.17 -3.43 -19.80
N GLY A 49 -2.06 -3.37 -18.80
CA GLY A 49 -3.36 -4.06 -18.82
C GLY A 49 -3.34 -5.48 -18.25
N TYR A 50 -2.38 -5.84 -17.39
CA TYR A 50 -2.45 -7.08 -16.65
C TYR A 50 -3.25 -6.88 -15.35
N TYR A 51 -4.56 -7.19 -15.40
CA TYR A 51 -5.49 -6.98 -14.30
C TYR A 51 -5.99 -8.30 -13.69
N ASP A 52 -5.42 -9.43 -14.10
CA ASP A 52 -5.75 -10.71 -13.50
C ASP A 52 -5.15 -10.82 -12.08
N GLY A 53 -5.95 -11.26 -11.14
CA GLY A 53 -5.54 -11.40 -9.75
C GLY A 53 -4.43 -12.43 -9.56
N ILE A 54 -3.45 -12.10 -8.70
CA ILE A 54 -2.26 -12.90 -8.43
C ILE A 54 -2.33 -13.56 -7.06
N ILE A 55 -2.85 -12.83 -6.07
CA ILE A 55 -3.08 -13.33 -4.71
C ILE A 55 -4.50 -12.97 -4.27
N THR A 56 -4.96 -13.57 -3.19
CA THR A 56 -6.24 -13.22 -2.57
C THR A 56 -6.07 -12.13 -1.50
N VAL A 57 -7.18 -11.46 -1.14
CA VAL A 57 -7.24 -10.53 0.02
C VAL A 57 -6.80 -11.24 1.30
N GLY A 58 -7.21 -12.49 1.50
CA GLY A 58 -6.80 -13.27 2.66
C GLY A 58 -5.29 -13.56 2.71
N GLU A 59 -4.64 -13.72 1.55
CA GLU A 59 -3.19 -13.85 1.45
C GLU A 59 -2.49 -12.51 1.70
N LEU A 60 -2.98 -11.41 1.10
CA LEU A 60 -2.42 -10.06 1.31
C LEU A 60 -2.34 -9.67 2.79
N LYS A 61 -3.40 -9.93 3.57
CA LYS A 61 -3.47 -9.63 5.01
C LYS A 61 -2.39 -10.35 5.85
N GLN A 62 -1.73 -11.37 5.31
CA GLN A 62 -0.63 -12.06 5.99
C GLN A 62 0.70 -11.31 5.85
N HIS A 63 0.74 -10.28 4.98
CA HIS A 63 1.94 -9.51 4.66
C HIS A 63 1.87 -8.05 5.12
N GLY A 64 0.73 -7.58 5.63
CA GLY A 64 0.61 -6.22 6.13
C GLY A 64 -0.81 -5.87 6.60
N ASP A 65 -0.88 -4.82 7.37
CA ASP A 65 -2.12 -4.26 7.93
C ASP A 65 -2.44 -2.85 7.41
N THR A 66 -1.52 -2.24 6.64
CA THR A 66 -1.67 -0.91 6.07
C THR A 66 -1.10 -0.89 4.65
N GLY A 67 -1.82 -0.27 3.70
CA GLY A 67 -1.37 -0.20 2.31
C GLY A 67 -2.42 0.24 1.31
N ILE A 68 -2.06 0.18 0.04
CA ILE A 68 -2.87 0.63 -1.11
C ILE A 68 -2.76 -0.35 -2.29
N GLY A 69 -3.67 -0.24 -3.26
CA GLY A 69 -3.67 -1.05 -4.48
C GLY A 69 -5.02 -1.07 -5.17
N THR A 70 -5.29 -2.14 -5.94
CA THR A 70 -6.56 -2.35 -6.63
C THR A 70 -6.96 -3.82 -6.65
N PHE A 71 -8.14 -4.13 -7.18
CA PHE A 71 -8.70 -5.48 -7.28
C PHE A 71 -8.71 -5.98 -8.72
N GLU A 72 -8.96 -7.27 -8.92
CA GLU A 72 -9.03 -7.89 -10.26
C GLU A 72 -9.95 -7.10 -11.20
N GLY A 73 -9.43 -6.82 -12.40
CA GLY A 73 -10.11 -5.98 -13.38
C GLY A 73 -10.01 -4.49 -13.06
N VAL A 74 -9.06 -4.05 -12.21
CA VAL A 74 -8.99 -2.68 -11.65
C VAL A 74 -10.36 -2.23 -11.12
N ASN A 75 -10.99 -3.08 -10.32
CA ASN A 75 -12.34 -2.87 -9.80
C ASN A 75 -12.31 -2.00 -8.54
N GLY A 76 -12.10 -0.71 -8.72
CA GLY A 76 -12.01 0.24 -7.63
C GLY A 76 -10.67 0.24 -6.89
N GLU A 77 -10.54 1.17 -5.96
CA GLU A 77 -9.31 1.42 -5.21
C GLU A 77 -9.27 0.65 -3.90
N MET A 78 -8.14 0.02 -3.60
CA MET A 78 -7.91 -0.68 -2.35
C MET A 78 -7.27 0.23 -1.32
N ILE A 79 -7.85 0.29 -0.12
CA ILE A 79 -7.26 0.90 1.05
C ILE A 79 -7.17 -0.17 2.14
N VAL A 80 -5.97 -0.48 2.60
CA VAL A 80 -5.75 -1.33 3.77
C VAL A 80 -5.44 -0.40 4.95
N LEU A 81 -6.24 -0.48 5.99
CA LEU A 81 -6.09 0.37 7.18
C LEU A 81 -6.39 -0.43 8.43
N ASP A 82 -5.39 -0.52 9.31
CA ASP A 82 -5.46 -1.22 10.59
C ASP A 82 -5.97 -2.68 10.46
N GLY A 83 -5.47 -3.40 9.44
CA GLY A 83 -5.79 -4.81 9.15
C GLY A 83 -7.13 -5.04 8.45
N VAL A 84 -7.86 -3.99 8.11
CA VAL A 84 -9.10 -4.08 7.35
C VAL A 84 -8.87 -3.63 5.91
N VAL A 85 -9.26 -4.47 4.94
CA VAL A 85 -9.22 -4.15 3.52
C VAL A 85 -10.54 -3.53 3.11
N TYR A 86 -10.49 -2.33 2.55
CA TYR A 86 -11.62 -1.58 2.00
C TYR A 86 -11.47 -1.47 0.49
N GLN A 87 -12.58 -1.59 -0.22
CA GLN A 87 -12.67 -1.36 -1.65
C GLN A 87 -13.54 -0.14 -1.91
N ALA A 88 -12.96 0.93 -2.42
CA ALA A 88 -13.69 2.10 -2.90
C ALA A 88 -14.11 1.83 -4.35
N ILE A 89 -15.41 1.66 -4.61
CA ILE A 89 -15.92 1.33 -5.93
C ILE A 89 -16.42 2.58 -6.68
N ALA A 90 -16.53 2.47 -7.99
CA ALA A 90 -16.82 3.61 -8.88
C ALA A 90 -18.19 4.28 -8.68
N ASP A 91 -19.10 3.71 -7.86
CA ASP A 91 -20.35 4.37 -7.47
C ASP A 91 -20.18 5.31 -6.25
N GLY A 92 -18.96 5.42 -5.69
CA GLY A 92 -18.60 6.26 -4.56
C GLY A 92 -18.79 5.60 -3.20
N SER A 93 -19.20 4.33 -3.13
CA SER A 93 -19.35 3.60 -1.89
C SER A 93 -18.09 2.81 -1.50
N ILE A 94 -17.98 2.46 -0.22
CA ILE A 94 -16.97 1.53 0.28
C ILE A 94 -17.64 0.19 0.54
N VAL A 95 -17.00 -0.88 0.07
CA VAL A 95 -17.38 -2.26 0.39
C VAL A 95 -16.23 -3.00 1.07
N LEU A 96 -16.56 -4.05 1.81
CA LEU A 96 -15.58 -4.96 2.39
C LEU A 96 -15.46 -6.17 1.46
N PRO A 97 -14.35 -6.34 0.74
CA PRO A 97 -14.15 -7.48 -0.12
C PRO A 97 -14.05 -8.77 0.69
N SER A 98 -14.42 -9.90 0.08
CA SER A 98 -14.22 -11.20 0.70
C SER A 98 -12.73 -11.57 0.69
N ASP A 99 -12.30 -12.47 1.61
CA ASP A 99 -10.92 -12.96 1.62
C ASP A 99 -10.54 -13.76 0.36
N THR A 100 -11.51 -14.13 -0.48
CA THR A 100 -11.28 -14.83 -1.75
C THR A 100 -11.22 -13.89 -2.96
N GLU A 101 -11.52 -12.60 -2.80
CA GLU A 101 -11.32 -11.60 -3.85
C GLU A 101 -9.85 -11.51 -4.20
N THR A 102 -9.52 -11.27 -5.49
CA THR A 102 -8.16 -11.33 -5.98
C THR A 102 -7.59 -9.96 -6.33
N ILE A 103 -6.26 -9.83 -6.23
CA ILE A 103 -5.52 -8.58 -6.31
C ILE A 103 -4.45 -8.71 -7.39
N PRO A 104 -4.48 -7.85 -8.44
CA PRO A 104 -3.44 -7.82 -9.48
C PRO A 104 -2.24 -6.96 -9.09
N PHE A 105 -2.46 -5.93 -8.24
CA PHE A 105 -1.43 -5.00 -7.79
C PHE A 105 -1.77 -4.41 -6.42
N GLY A 106 -0.78 -4.30 -5.56
CA GLY A 106 -0.93 -3.67 -4.25
C GLY A 106 0.35 -3.69 -3.44
N ASN A 107 0.40 -2.83 -2.45
CA ASN A 107 1.53 -2.65 -1.54
C ASN A 107 1.01 -2.61 -0.12
N VAL A 108 1.60 -3.43 0.78
CA VAL A 108 1.26 -3.44 2.20
C VAL A 108 2.51 -3.59 3.06
N THR A 109 2.43 -3.09 4.28
CA THR A 109 3.39 -3.33 5.36
C THR A 109 2.64 -3.57 6.68
N PHE A 110 3.29 -4.14 7.69
CA PHE A 110 2.82 -4.05 9.07
C PHE A 110 3.28 -2.73 9.65
N PHE A 111 2.35 -1.80 9.75
CA PHE A 111 2.63 -0.40 10.07
C PHE A 111 2.97 -0.20 11.53
N ASP A 112 4.16 0.33 11.82
CA ASP A 112 4.49 0.92 13.11
C ASP A 112 4.96 2.38 12.95
N VAL A 113 4.90 3.15 14.01
CA VAL A 113 5.13 4.61 13.94
C VAL A 113 6.57 4.92 14.31
N ASP A 114 7.39 5.28 13.31
CA ASP A 114 8.76 5.76 13.53
C ASP A 114 8.82 7.26 13.80
N GLU A 115 8.01 8.04 13.07
CA GLU A 115 8.04 9.50 13.17
C GLU A 115 6.64 10.08 12.92
N THR A 116 6.41 11.29 13.40
CA THR A 116 5.16 12.01 13.18
C THR A 116 5.41 13.45 12.73
N LEU A 117 4.48 13.97 11.91
CA LEU A 117 4.49 15.35 11.41
C LEU A 117 3.10 15.94 11.57
N ALA A 118 3.02 17.07 12.28
CA ALA A 118 1.79 17.87 12.30
C ALA A 118 1.66 18.67 11.01
N LEU A 119 0.50 18.56 10.35
CA LEU A 119 0.15 19.26 9.13
C LEU A 119 -0.99 20.26 9.42
N SER A 120 -0.85 21.51 9.02
CA SER A 120 -1.89 22.51 9.21
C SER A 120 -1.88 23.51 8.05
N GLY A 121 -3.05 23.80 7.49
CA GLY A 121 -3.19 24.79 6.41
C GLY A 121 -2.44 24.42 5.13
N ILE A 122 -2.39 23.14 4.77
CA ILE A 122 -1.80 22.66 3.52
C ILE A 122 -2.76 22.98 2.37
N ALA A 123 -2.33 23.80 1.44
CA ALA A 123 -3.20 24.40 0.44
C ALA A 123 -3.59 23.45 -0.69
N ASP A 124 -2.70 22.54 -1.08
CA ASP A 124 -2.88 21.65 -2.24
C ASP A 124 -2.00 20.40 -2.16
N MET A 125 -2.14 19.52 -3.14
CA MET A 125 -1.38 18.26 -3.26
C MET A 125 0.14 18.52 -3.31
N ALA A 126 0.59 19.54 -4.03
CA ALA A 126 2.02 19.85 -4.14
C ALA A 126 2.61 20.25 -2.78
N ALA A 127 1.89 21.07 -2.01
CA ALA A 127 2.30 21.45 -0.66
C ALA A 127 2.28 20.27 0.31
N LEU A 128 1.32 19.32 0.16
CA LEU A 128 1.31 18.08 0.94
C LEU A 128 2.53 17.22 0.61
N GLN A 129 2.76 16.97 -0.67
CA GLN A 129 3.91 16.18 -1.12
C GLN A 129 5.24 16.80 -0.68
N GLU A 130 5.39 18.13 -0.75
CA GLU A 130 6.57 18.84 -0.25
C GLU A 130 6.77 18.59 1.25
N ALA A 131 5.73 18.76 2.07
CA ALA A 131 5.82 18.61 3.52
C ALA A 131 6.20 17.18 3.94
N VAL A 132 5.58 16.14 3.32
CA VAL A 132 5.90 14.74 3.64
C VAL A 132 7.24 14.31 3.04
N THR A 133 7.65 14.85 1.89
CA THR A 133 8.98 14.59 1.29
C THR A 133 10.10 15.21 2.10
N ASP A 134 9.87 16.37 2.70
CA ASP A 134 10.85 16.97 3.63
C ASP A 134 11.12 16.07 4.84
N MET A 135 10.12 15.31 5.31
CA MET A 135 10.32 14.31 6.36
C MET A 135 11.11 13.10 5.82
N VAL A 136 10.77 12.59 4.65
CA VAL A 136 11.52 11.51 3.97
C VAL A 136 12.99 11.91 3.79
N ASN A 137 13.27 13.14 3.36
CA ASN A 137 14.65 13.63 3.20
C ASN A 137 15.44 13.70 4.52
N LYS A 138 14.78 13.94 5.64
CA LYS A 138 15.40 13.91 6.98
C LYS A 138 15.69 12.50 7.45
N LEU A 139 14.81 11.54 7.14
CA LEU A 139 14.91 10.15 7.57
C LEU A 139 15.79 9.32 6.62
N GLY A 140 15.81 9.66 5.32
CA GLY A 140 16.63 9.00 4.31
C GLY A 140 15.84 8.57 3.07
N ALA A 141 15.98 9.28 1.96
CA ALA A 141 15.16 9.13 0.75
C ALA A 141 15.36 7.81 -0.04
N ASN A 142 16.21 6.91 0.44
CA ASN A 142 16.48 5.62 -0.23
C ASN A 142 15.75 4.42 0.43
N CYS A 143 14.84 4.67 1.38
CA CYS A 143 13.92 3.68 1.93
C CYS A 143 12.50 3.95 1.42
N PHE A 144 11.62 2.95 1.56
CA PHE A 144 10.19 3.15 1.36
C PHE A 144 9.57 3.78 2.61
N TYR A 145 8.46 4.48 2.43
CA TYR A 145 7.69 5.01 3.55
C TYR A 145 6.21 4.74 3.33
N MET A 146 5.60 4.03 4.29
CA MET A 146 4.15 4.05 4.41
C MET A 146 3.76 5.23 5.30
N VAL A 147 2.72 5.99 4.93
CA VAL A 147 2.24 7.12 5.74
C VAL A 147 0.75 6.99 5.98
N LYS A 148 0.32 7.24 7.22
CA LYS A 148 -1.09 7.48 7.57
C LYS A 148 -1.25 8.96 7.95
N ILE A 149 -2.07 9.71 7.19
CA ILE A 149 -2.37 11.12 7.45
C ILE A 149 -3.81 11.19 7.93
N GLU A 150 -4.00 11.32 9.24
CA GLU A 150 -5.31 11.33 9.86
C GLU A 150 -5.69 12.75 10.32
N GLY A 151 -6.85 13.24 9.89
CA GLY A 151 -7.29 14.56 10.29
C GLY A 151 -8.53 15.09 9.60
N ALA A 152 -8.57 16.42 9.46
CA ALA A 152 -9.60 17.19 8.79
C ALA A 152 -9.04 17.77 7.48
N PHE A 153 -9.78 17.59 6.40
CA PHE A 153 -9.46 18.07 5.07
C PHE A 153 -10.49 19.13 4.68
N GLU A 154 -10.01 20.31 4.25
CA GLU A 154 -10.89 21.36 3.71
C GLU A 154 -11.55 20.90 2.43
N SER A 155 -10.75 20.25 1.55
CA SER A 155 -11.25 19.58 0.36
C SER A 155 -10.40 18.36 0.02
N ILE A 156 -11.02 17.35 -0.58
CA ILE A 156 -10.32 16.23 -1.17
C ILE A 156 -11.08 15.74 -2.39
N LYS A 157 -10.38 15.60 -3.51
CA LYS A 157 -10.89 14.97 -4.72
C LYS A 157 -10.28 13.58 -4.83
N VAL A 158 -11.14 12.59 -5.01
CA VAL A 158 -10.72 11.21 -5.24
C VAL A 158 -11.37 10.66 -6.51
N ARG A 159 -10.79 9.58 -7.04
CA ARG A 159 -11.41 8.80 -8.11
C ARG A 159 -11.53 7.35 -7.71
N SER A 160 -12.38 6.64 -8.43
CA SER A 160 -12.43 5.19 -8.48
C SER A 160 -12.91 4.73 -9.82
N GLU A 161 -12.48 3.56 -10.28
CA GLU A 161 -12.72 3.02 -11.59
C GLU A 161 -13.71 1.86 -11.57
N TYR A 162 -14.41 1.70 -12.71
CA TYR A 162 -15.28 0.57 -12.98
C TYR A 162 -14.46 -0.66 -13.37
N LYS A 163 -14.91 -1.82 -12.92
CA LYS A 163 -14.32 -3.11 -13.31
C LYS A 163 -14.18 -3.23 -14.81
N GLN A 164 -12.98 -3.52 -15.27
CA GLN A 164 -12.68 -3.76 -16.66
C GLN A 164 -12.94 -5.21 -17.05
N GLU A 165 -13.37 -5.42 -18.29
CA GLU A 165 -13.62 -6.72 -18.90
C GLU A 165 -12.54 -7.03 -19.95
N LYS A 166 -12.22 -8.32 -20.12
CA LYS A 166 -11.27 -8.76 -21.15
C LYS A 166 -11.83 -8.58 -22.57
N PRO A 167 -11.00 -8.18 -23.56
CA PRO A 167 -9.55 -7.92 -23.45
C PRO A 167 -9.26 -6.59 -22.74
N TYR A 168 -8.34 -6.62 -21.78
CA TYR A 168 -8.00 -5.43 -21.01
C TYR A 168 -7.29 -4.37 -21.87
N ARG A 169 -7.57 -3.10 -21.59
CA ARG A 169 -6.89 -1.93 -22.16
C ARG A 169 -5.70 -1.55 -21.30
N MET A 170 -4.81 -0.71 -21.81
CA MET A 170 -3.81 -0.04 -20.99
C MET A 170 -4.51 0.81 -19.91
N LEU A 171 -3.87 0.97 -18.77
CA LEU A 171 -4.47 1.58 -17.58
C LEU A 171 -4.91 3.03 -17.82
N ASP A 172 -4.07 3.85 -18.43
CA ASP A 172 -4.39 5.24 -18.78
C ASP A 172 -5.61 5.35 -19.70
N VAL A 173 -5.75 4.43 -20.65
CA VAL A 173 -6.91 4.35 -21.54
C VAL A 173 -8.16 3.88 -20.81
N ALA A 174 -8.03 2.94 -19.88
CA ALA A 174 -9.15 2.44 -19.09
C ALA A 174 -9.67 3.54 -18.13
N LEU A 175 -8.77 4.21 -17.41
CA LEU A 175 -9.12 5.28 -16.48
C LEU A 175 -9.75 6.48 -17.19
N ALA A 176 -9.20 6.93 -18.31
CA ALA A 176 -9.79 8.03 -19.08
C ALA A 176 -11.24 7.78 -19.53
N ALA A 177 -11.63 6.51 -19.70
CA ALA A 177 -12.96 6.12 -20.17
C ALA A 177 -13.94 5.74 -19.05
N ASP A 178 -13.45 5.09 -17.98
CA ASP A 178 -14.29 4.35 -17.04
C ASP A 178 -13.90 4.61 -15.58
N GLN A 179 -13.67 5.88 -15.18
CA GLN A 179 -13.53 6.29 -13.78
C GLN A 179 -14.64 7.27 -13.38
N THR A 180 -14.88 7.39 -12.08
CA THR A 180 -15.73 8.41 -11.48
C THR A 180 -14.92 9.20 -10.45
N GLU A 181 -15.02 10.53 -10.52
CA GLU A 181 -14.41 11.43 -9.55
C GLU A 181 -15.44 11.91 -8.53
N PHE A 182 -14.98 12.12 -7.31
CA PHE A 182 -15.79 12.58 -6.19
C PHE A 182 -15.06 13.73 -5.50
N ASP A 183 -15.76 14.85 -5.32
CA ASP A 183 -15.29 16.00 -4.55
C ASP A 183 -15.94 16.00 -3.16
N TYR A 184 -15.13 16.11 -2.11
CA TYR A 184 -15.58 16.20 -0.73
C TYR A 184 -15.02 17.46 -0.10
N GLU A 185 -15.84 18.15 0.67
CA GLU A 185 -15.48 19.35 1.45
C GLU A 185 -15.73 19.12 2.93
N ASP A 186 -14.94 19.77 3.80
CA ASP A 186 -15.04 19.70 5.26
C ASP A 186 -15.13 18.27 5.80
N ILE A 187 -14.29 17.36 5.30
CA ILE A 187 -14.35 15.94 5.58
C ILE A 187 -13.21 15.51 6.52
N ARG A 188 -13.52 14.55 7.40
CA ARG A 188 -12.50 13.87 8.22
C ARG A 188 -12.22 12.48 7.68
N GLY A 189 -10.95 12.06 7.81
CA GLY A 189 -10.57 10.73 7.34
C GLY A 189 -9.09 10.46 7.48
N THR A 190 -8.63 9.44 6.75
CA THR A 190 -7.25 9.01 6.72
C THR A 190 -6.79 8.88 5.26
N ILE A 191 -5.69 9.52 4.92
CA ILE A 191 -4.93 9.17 3.71
C ILE A 191 -3.92 8.08 4.10
N VAL A 192 -3.90 7.01 3.33
CA VAL A 192 -2.82 6.02 3.32
C VAL A 192 -1.97 6.29 2.09
N GLY A 193 -0.67 6.48 2.28
CA GLY A 193 0.25 6.81 1.20
C GLY A 193 1.51 5.96 1.23
N LEU A 194 2.04 5.70 0.03
CA LEU A 194 3.31 5.03 -0.17
C LEU A 194 4.27 5.96 -0.89
N TYR A 195 5.48 6.10 -0.35
CA TYR A 195 6.62 6.71 -1.03
C TYR A 195 7.55 5.62 -1.56
N CYS A 196 7.85 5.69 -2.86
CA CYS A 196 8.84 4.84 -3.50
C CYS A 196 10.05 5.67 -3.94
N PRO A 197 11.28 5.25 -3.60
CA PRO A 197 12.50 5.90 -4.07
C PRO A 197 12.65 5.89 -5.59
N ASP A 198 13.41 6.84 -6.14
CA ASP A 198 13.62 7.03 -7.59
C ASP A 198 14.13 5.78 -8.32
N TYR A 199 14.89 4.91 -7.65
CA TYR A 199 15.41 3.68 -8.24
C TYR A 199 14.34 2.59 -8.47
N MET A 200 13.10 2.82 -8.03
CA MET A 200 11.97 1.87 -8.17
C MET A 200 11.12 2.10 -9.43
N GLY A 201 11.49 3.02 -10.31
CA GLY A 201 10.66 3.47 -11.44
C GLY A 201 10.10 2.39 -12.36
N ASP A 202 10.83 1.28 -12.57
CA ASP A 202 10.32 0.16 -13.37
C ASP A 202 9.44 -0.81 -12.55
N LEU A 203 9.41 -0.68 -11.24
CA LEU A 203 8.72 -1.61 -10.34
C LEU A 203 7.45 -1.01 -9.72
N ASN A 204 7.47 0.31 -9.43
CA ASN A 204 6.38 1.01 -8.75
C ASN A 204 6.35 2.49 -9.17
N SER A 205 5.31 3.25 -8.81
CA SER A 205 5.26 4.71 -8.96
C SER A 205 6.29 5.37 -8.07
N VAL A 206 7.21 6.10 -8.67
CA VAL A 206 8.22 6.90 -7.94
C VAL A 206 7.55 8.08 -7.26
N GLY A 207 7.99 8.39 -6.04
CA GLY A 207 7.42 9.43 -5.21
C GLY A 207 6.19 8.95 -4.44
N TRP A 208 5.23 9.84 -4.26
CA TRP A 208 4.05 9.59 -3.44
C TRP A 208 2.84 9.13 -4.23
N HIS A 209 2.18 8.07 -3.72
CA HIS A 209 0.89 7.56 -4.16
C HIS A 209 -0.07 7.52 -2.97
N PHE A 210 -1.25 8.12 -3.08
CA PHE A 210 -2.17 8.32 -1.97
C PHE A 210 -3.57 7.77 -2.25
N HIS A 211 -4.12 7.03 -1.29
CA HIS A 211 -5.53 6.67 -1.24
C HIS A 211 -6.17 7.26 0.03
N PHE A 212 -7.44 7.60 -0.06
CA PHE A 212 -8.20 8.20 1.04
C PHE A 212 -9.38 7.33 1.45
N ILE A 213 -9.67 7.33 2.74
CA ILE A 213 -10.93 6.81 3.30
C ILE A 213 -11.44 7.75 4.39
N ASN A 214 -12.74 8.11 4.34
CA ASN A 214 -13.32 8.98 5.36
C ASN A 214 -13.49 8.26 6.72
N ALA A 215 -13.71 9.03 7.79
CA ALA A 215 -13.81 8.52 9.15
C ALA A 215 -14.93 7.48 9.33
N ASP A 216 -16.05 7.65 8.62
CA ASP A 216 -17.20 6.74 8.66
C ASP A 216 -17.03 5.48 7.82
N ARG A 217 -15.90 5.35 7.07
CA ARG A 217 -15.62 4.23 6.17
C ARG A 217 -16.69 4.04 5.08
N THR A 218 -17.24 5.13 4.57
CA THR A 218 -18.32 5.13 3.56
C THR A 218 -17.92 5.77 2.24
N ARG A 219 -16.80 6.50 2.21
CA ARG A 219 -16.26 7.23 1.05
C ARG A 219 -14.76 7.05 0.98
N GLY A 220 -14.21 6.99 -0.24
CA GLY A 220 -12.76 6.87 -0.44
C GLY A 220 -12.41 6.78 -1.91
N GLY A 221 -11.13 6.56 -2.20
CA GLY A 221 -10.58 6.40 -3.53
C GLY A 221 -9.13 6.85 -3.63
N HIS A 222 -8.57 6.82 -4.85
CA HIS A 222 -7.27 7.38 -5.19
C HIS A 222 -7.33 8.92 -5.15
N VAL A 223 -6.35 9.55 -4.49
CA VAL A 223 -6.36 11.00 -4.25
C VAL A 223 -5.79 11.74 -5.44
N LEU A 224 -6.61 12.60 -6.05
CA LEU A 224 -6.21 13.47 -7.15
C LEU A 224 -5.83 14.88 -6.67
N GLN A 225 -6.58 15.43 -5.71
CA GLN A 225 -6.34 16.75 -5.12
C GLN A 225 -6.69 16.72 -3.64
N VAL A 226 -6.01 17.55 -2.85
CA VAL A 226 -6.26 17.64 -1.41
C VAL A 226 -5.86 19.01 -0.89
N SER A 227 -6.62 19.53 0.09
CA SER A 227 -6.19 20.57 1.01
C SER A 227 -6.45 20.13 2.44
N VAL A 228 -5.47 20.36 3.35
CA VAL A 228 -5.52 19.85 4.72
C VAL A 228 -5.70 21.02 5.69
N ALA A 229 -6.79 20.98 6.46
CA ALA A 229 -7.02 21.96 7.52
C ALA A 229 -6.10 21.67 8.72
N ASP A 230 -6.17 20.46 9.26
CA ASP A 230 -5.40 20.00 10.40
C ASP A 230 -5.32 18.48 10.42
N ALA A 231 -4.11 17.91 10.41
CA ALA A 231 -3.89 16.48 10.42
C ALA A 231 -2.55 16.11 11.07
N VAL A 232 -2.39 14.85 11.38
CA VAL A 232 -1.11 14.26 11.79
C VAL A 232 -0.74 13.19 10.77
N ALA A 233 0.44 13.31 10.20
CA ALA A 233 1.07 12.27 9.40
C ALA A 233 1.94 11.40 10.32
N ALA A 234 1.68 10.10 10.36
CA ALA A 234 2.52 9.10 10.99
C ALA A 234 3.25 8.32 9.89
N PHE A 235 4.56 8.17 10.03
CA PHE A 235 5.44 7.52 9.06
C PHE A 235 5.95 6.21 9.62
N ASP A 236 5.99 5.20 8.75
CA ASP A 236 6.63 3.92 8.93
C ASP A 236 7.73 3.80 7.86
N VAL A 237 8.97 3.58 8.29
CA VAL A 237 10.16 3.45 7.42
C VAL A 237 10.37 1.98 7.10
N THR A 238 10.16 1.56 5.87
CA THR A 238 10.37 0.18 5.44
C THR A 238 11.68 0.05 4.64
N ASP A 239 12.63 -0.74 5.12
CA ASP A 239 13.93 -0.99 4.48
C ASP A 239 14.03 -2.37 3.80
N GLY A 240 13.05 -3.24 4.04
CA GLY A 240 12.87 -4.53 3.38
C GLY A 240 11.91 -4.45 2.19
N PHE A 241 12.14 -5.30 1.17
CA PHE A 241 11.26 -5.41 0.00
C PHE A 241 11.03 -6.86 -0.39
N GLU A 242 9.77 -7.26 -0.46
CA GLU A 242 9.34 -8.56 -0.97
C GLU A 242 8.33 -8.37 -2.09
N MET A 243 8.48 -9.09 -3.21
CA MET A 243 7.58 -8.97 -4.35
C MET A 243 7.04 -10.33 -4.81
N LYS A 244 5.73 -10.40 -5.01
CA LYS A 244 5.03 -11.56 -5.58
C LYS A 244 4.76 -11.34 -7.05
N LEU A 245 5.26 -12.23 -7.92
CA LEU A 245 5.01 -12.20 -9.37
C LEU A 245 4.07 -13.33 -9.78
N SER A 246 3.29 -13.09 -10.85
CA SER A 246 2.47 -14.11 -11.50
C SER A 246 3.33 -15.11 -12.27
N ARG A 247 2.85 -16.36 -12.33
CA ARG A 247 3.42 -17.42 -13.16
C ARG A 247 2.55 -17.77 -14.35
N ASP A 248 1.47 -17.04 -14.59
CA ASP A 248 0.62 -17.34 -15.71
C ASP A 248 1.28 -16.95 -17.06
N ALA A 249 0.81 -17.56 -18.14
CA ALA A 249 1.43 -17.41 -19.45
C ALA A 249 1.33 -15.98 -19.99
N VAL A 250 0.23 -15.27 -19.72
CA VAL A 250 0.03 -13.89 -20.18
C VAL A 250 1.08 -12.98 -19.55
N PHE A 251 1.26 -13.08 -18.23
CA PHE A 251 2.28 -12.30 -17.53
C PHE A 251 3.71 -12.64 -18.02
N GLN A 252 4.00 -13.93 -18.24
CA GLN A 252 5.34 -14.36 -18.68
C GLN A 252 5.70 -13.88 -20.10
N ASP A 253 4.69 -13.64 -20.95
CA ASP A 253 4.88 -13.18 -22.34
C ASP A 253 4.88 -11.64 -22.47
N MET A 254 4.70 -10.88 -21.36
CA MET A 254 4.72 -9.42 -21.38
C MET A 254 6.12 -8.83 -21.60
N GLU A 255 6.20 -7.73 -22.34
CA GLU A 255 7.43 -6.92 -22.48
C GLU A 255 7.53 -5.91 -21.32
N LEU A 256 7.95 -6.37 -20.14
CA LEU A 256 7.98 -5.54 -18.93
C LEU A 256 9.16 -4.55 -18.87
N ALA A 257 10.11 -4.63 -19.79
CA ALA A 257 11.18 -3.63 -19.95
C ALA A 257 10.82 -2.48 -20.91
N LYS A 258 9.55 -2.43 -21.37
CA LYS A 258 9.09 -1.36 -22.24
C LYS A 258 8.92 -0.08 -21.41
N ASP A 259 9.39 1.04 -21.96
CA ASP A 259 9.15 2.35 -21.37
C ASP A 259 7.65 2.69 -21.41
N VAL A 260 7.07 2.89 -20.23
CA VAL A 260 5.68 3.26 -20.03
C VAL A 260 5.54 4.45 -19.05
N ASP A 261 6.60 5.19 -18.78
CA ASP A 261 6.62 6.30 -17.80
C ASP A 261 5.52 7.33 -18.08
N GLU A 262 5.31 7.69 -19.35
CA GLU A 262 4.23 8.61 -19.72
C GLU A 262 2.82 8.01 -19.42
N ALA A 263 2.65 6.71 -19.60
CA ALA A 263 1.38 6.05 -19.30
C ALA A 263 1.14 5.93 -17.79
N ILE A 264 2.20 5.68 -17.00
CA ILE A 264 2.16 5.72 -15.54
C ILE A 264 1.74 7.12 -15.08
N HIS A 265 2.43 8.16 -15.56
CA HIS A 265 2.11 9.53 -15.18
C HIS A 265 0.66 9.91 -15.53
N ARG A 266 0.18 9.55 -16.74
CA ARG A 266 -1.22 9.78 -17.12
C ARG A 266 -2.20 9.01 -16.25
N ALA A 267 -1.88 7.77 -15.88
CA ALA A 267 -2.73 6.96 -15.02
C ALA A 267 -2.85 7.55 -13.60
N GLU A 268 -1.74 8.03 -13.02
CA GLU A 268 -1.73 8.60 -11.67
C GLU A 268 -2.42 9.98 -11.59
N THR A 269 -2.39 10.78 -12.66
CA THR A 269 -2.89 12.16 -12.68
C THR A 269 -4.19 12.34 -13.47
N ALA A 270 -4.73 11.28 -14.10
CA ALA A 270 -5.89 11.38 -14.99
C ALA A 270 -7.13 11.94 -14.27
N THR A 271 -7.68 13.02 -14.83
CA THR A 271 -8.99 13.58 -14.45
C THR A 271 -9.98 13.44 -15.61
N THR A 272 -11.27 13.28 -15.29
CA THR A 272 -12.32 13.22 -16.30
C THR A 272 -12.46 14.56 -17.01
N GLY A 273 -12.20 14.58 -18.34
CA GLY A 273 -12.41 15.78 -19.17
C GLY A 273 -11.17 16.44 -19.73
N GLU A 274 -9.99 15.97 -19.45
CA GLU A 274 -8.75 16.39 -20.13
C GLU A 274 -8.48 15.46 -21.32
N ASN A 275 -8.98 15.85 -22.50
CA ASN A 275 -8.66 15.28 -23.82
C ASN A 275 -7.94 16.31 -24.67
#